data_f0a99b316f6417017a7297cb88467912
#
_entry.id   f0a99b316f6417017a7297cb88467912
#
_cell.length_a   1.000
_cell.length_b   1.000
_cell.length_c   1.000
_cell.angle_alpha   90.00
_cell.angle_beta   90.00
_cell.angle_gamma   90.00
#
_symmetry.space_group_name_H-M   'P 1'
#
loop_
_entity.id
_entity.type
_entity.pdbx_description
1 polymer ?
#
loop_
_entity_poly.entity_id
_entity_poly.type
_entity_poly.pdbx_seq_one_letter_code
_entity_poly.pdbx_strand_id
1 'polypeptide(L)'
;MRISPLEYTYYLVYGTHYTDFRQDHKNAKIGEILYKKREMAFSATLAAQFSDCPLEYTANLLGGKWKIKLIWTIYEAKNIRFNQLKRELDGITDMMLTKILKELVAEDIICRTQFNEIPPHVEYSLTETGLKLVQSLSAIREWTKEQQEKKE
;
A
#
# COMPACT_ATOMS: atom_id res chain seq x y z
N MET A 1 12.74 -32.81 -11.86
CA MET A 1 11.94 -32.70 -10.63
C MET A 1 11.79 -31.20 -10.33
N ARG A 2 10.60 -30.64 -10.38
CA ARG A 2 10.39 -29.20 -10.07
C ARG A 2 10.20 -29.07 -8.57
N ILE A 3 11.16 -28.46 -7.90
CA ILE A 3 11.11 -28.14 -6.47
C ILE A 3 10.17 -26.93 -6.33
N SER A 4 9.23 -26.96 -5.38
CA SER A 4 8.33 -25.84 -5.14
C SER A 4 9.12 -24.62 -4.62
N PRO A 5 8.63 -23.37 -4.83
CA PRO A 5 9.30 -22.17 -4.31
C PRO A 5 9.52 -22.21 -2.79
N LEU A 6 8.65 -22.87 -2.05
CA LEU A 6 8.77 -23.06 -0.59
C LEU A 6 9.89 -24.04 -0.23
N GLU A 7 10.05 -25.11 -0.97
CA GLU A 7 11.12 -26.11 -0.78
C GLU A 7 12.48 -25.51 -1.16
N TYR A 8 12.54 -24.69 -2.21
CA TYR A 8 13.76 -24.00 -2.62
C TYR A 8 14.21 -22.97 -1.58
N THR A 9 13.28 -22.21 -1.02
CA THR A 9 13.57 -21.24 0.04
C THR A 9 14.03 -21.94 1.32
N TYR A 10 13.43 -23.08 1.66
CA TYR A 10 13.83 -23.89 2.80
C TYR A 10 15.24 -24.46 2.64
N TYR A 11 15.58 -24.97 1.46
CA TYR A 11 16.91 -25.49 1.15
C TYR A 11 18.01 -24.42 1.24
N LEU A 12 17.74 -23.21 0.74
CA LEU A 12 18.69 -22.09 0.82
C LEU A 12 18.98 -21.63 2.26
N VAL A 13 17.99 -21.77 3.15
CA VAL A 13 18.09 -21.28 4.54
C VAL A 13 18.67 -22.35 5.48
N TYR A 14 18.41 -23.62 5.23
CA TYR A 14 18.69 -24.71 6.18
C TYR A 14 19.67 -25.78 5.66
N GLY A 15 20.00 -25.79 4.37
CA GLY A 15 20.93 -26.75 3.78
C GLY A 15 20.46 -28.22 3.80
N THR A 16 19.20 -28.49 4.19
CA THR A 16 18.60 -29.83 4.29
C THR A 16 17.26 -29.90 3.57
N HIS A 17 16.89 -31.09 3.09
CA HIS A 17 15.64 -31.33 2.39
C HIS A 17 14.45 -31.25 3.36
N TYR A 18 13.37 -30.58 2.93
CA TYR A 18 12.09 -30.44 3.66
C TYR A 18 11.48 -31.79 4.09
N THR A 19 11.78 -32.87 3.41
CA THR A 19 11.28 -34.23 3.70
C THR A 19 11.85 -34.81 4.99
N ASP A 20 13.04 -34.42 5.46
CA ASP A 20 13.65 -34.93 6.69
C ASP A 20 12.95 -34.46 7.96
N PHE A 21 12.24 -33.33 7.88
CA PHE A 21 11.55 -32.75 9.03
C PHE A 21 10.20 -33.43 9.35
N ARG A 22 9.60 -34.15 8.41
CA ARG A 22 8.26 -34.76 8.58
C ARG A 22 8.25 -36.05 9.40
N GLN A 23 9.41 -36.64 9.70
CA GLN A 23 9.50 -37.96 10.31
C GLN A 23 9.55 -37.96 11.84
N ASP A 24 9.68 -36.77 12.48
CA ASP A 24 9.80 -36.70 13.95
C ASP A 24 8.52 -36.14 14.60
N HIS A 25 7.52 -37.04 14.76
CA HIS A 25 6.20 -36.67 15.31
C HIS A 25 6.18 -36.24 16.80
N LYS A 26 7.28 -36.38 17.53
CA LYS A 26 7.35 -36.03 18.95
C LYS A 26 7.70 -34.54 19.21
N ASN A 27 8.24 -33.84 18.23
CA ASN A 27 8.67 -32.44 18.34
C ASN A 27 7.83 -31.44 17.50
N ALA A 28 6.70 -31.87 16.93
CA ALA A 28 5.88 -31.07 16.03
C ALA A 28 5.45 -29.71 16.63
N LYS A 29 5.08 -29.66 17.90
CA LYS A 29 4.69 -28.41 18.59
C LYS A 29 5.87 -27.46 18.82
N ILE A 30 7.03 -28.01 19.15
CA ILE A 30 8.25 -27.20 19.35
C ILE A 30 8.75 -26.66 18.00
N GLY A 31 8.70 -27.49 16.95
CA GLY A 31 9.01 -27.08 15.58
C GLY A 31 8.11 -25.95 15.07
N GLU A 32 6.82 -26.03 15.34
CA GLU A 32 5.85 -24.99 14.92
C GLU A 32 6.05 -23.67 15.67
N ILE A 33 6.39 -23.71 16.96
CA ILE A 33 6.71 -22.52 17.77
C ILE A 33 8.03 -21.89 17.31
N LEU A 34 9.03 -22.70 17.03
CA LEU A 34 10.32 -22.24 16.53
C LEU A 34 10.20 -21.68 15.10
N TYR A 35 9.37 -22.29 14.26
CA TYR A 35 9.05 -21.78 12.93
C TYR A 35 8.36 -20.41 13.00
N LYS A 36 7.29 -20.26 13.78
CA LYS A 36 6.61 -18.95 13.98
C LYS A 36 7.52 -17.87 14.58
N LYS A 37 8.36 -18.23 15.55
CA LYS A 37 9.33 -17.28 16.12
C LYS A 37 10.37 -16.85 15.08
N ARG A 38 10.78 -17.71 14.20
CA ARG A 38 11.77 -17.46 13.17
C ARG A 38 11.18 -16.69 11.98
N GLU A 39 9.92 -16.95 11.60
CA GLU A 39 9.19 -16.13 10.63
C GLU A 39 9.02 -14.69 11.11
N MET A 40 8.68 -14.51 12.39
CA MET A 40 8.61 -13.17 12.98
C MET A 40 9.99 -12.48 13.03
N ALA A 41 11.05 -13.21 13.36
CA ALA A 41 12.41 -12.67 13.37
C ALA A 41 12.93 -12.36 11.95
N PHE A 42 12.63 -13.23 10.97
CA PHE A 42 12.98 -13.01 9.57
C PHE A 42 12.19 -11.82 8.98
N SER A 43 10.90 -11.72 9.28
CA SER A 43 10.07 -10.57 8.92
C SER A 43 10.58 -9.28 9.57
N ALA A 44 10.97 -9.32 10.85
CA ALA A 44 11.56 -8.16 11.53
C ALA A 44 12.93 -7.76 10.97
N THR A 45 13.77 -8.74 10.59
CA THR A 45 15.10 -8.50 9.99
C THR A 45 14.93 -7.95 8.56
N LEU A 46 13.99 -8.50 7.77
CA LEU A 46 13.64 -7.93 6.46
C LEU A 46 13.10 -6.50 6.60
N ALA A 47 12.17 -6.27 7.53
CA ALA A 47 11.64 -4.94 7.81
C ALA A 47 12.75 -3.95 8.21
N ALA A 48 13.71 -4.38 9.03
CA ALA A 48 14.87 -3.57 9.39
C ALA A 48 15.82 -3.30 8.22
N GLN A 49 15.98 -4.24 7.29
CA GLN A 49 16.79 -4.06 6.07
C GLN A 49 16.09 -3.17 5.02
N PHE A 50 14.76 -3.10 5.03
CA PHE A 50 13.96 -2.24 4.15
C PHE A 50 13.65 -0.87 4.76
N SER A 51 14.04 -0.61 6.04
CA SER A 51 13.79 0.68 6.70
C SER A 51 14.43 1.89 5.97
N ASP A 52 15.45 1.65 5.15
CA ASP A 52 16.10 2.67 4.31
C ASP A 52 15.55 2.67 2.85
N CYS A 53 14.55 1.86 2.53
CA CYS A 53 14.00 1.81 1.18
C CYS A 53 13.02 2.98 0.96
N PRO A 54 13.28 3.91 0.01
CA PRO A 54 12.37 5.02 -0.28
C PRO A 54 10.96 4.56 -0.68
N LEU A 55 10.83 3.34 -1.20
CA LEU A 55 9.53 2.77 -1.56
C LEU A 55 8.68 2.35 -0.36
N GLU A 56 9.29 2.10 0.81
CA GLU A 56 8.53 1.82 2.05
C GLU A 56 7.72 3.04 2.48
N TYR A 57 8.33 4.24 2.45
CA TYR A 57 7.60 5.48 2.67
C TYR A 57 6.42 5.62 1.72
N THR A 58 6.65 5.38 0.43
CA THR A 58 5.60 5.47 -0.59
C THR A 58 4.50 4.44 -0.36
N ALA A 59 4.84 3.20 0.01
CA ALA A 59 3.88 2.14 0.31
C ALA A 59 3.00 2.51 1.53
N ASN A 60 3.60 3.08 2.57
CA ASN A 60 2.89 3.56 3.76
C ASN A 60 2.00 4.77 3.43
N LEU A 61 2.53 5.73 2.67
CA LEU A 61 1.79 6.91 2.23
C LEU A 61 0.57 6.55 1.38
N LEU A 62 0.76 5.69 0.38
CA LEU A 62 -0.29 5.31 -0.59
C LEU A 62 -1.09 4.09 -0.17
N GLY A 63 -0.70 3.42 0.91
CA GLY A 63 -1.34 2.22 1.39
C GLY A 63 -2.84 2.40 1.67
N GLY A 64 -3.61 1.35 1.36
CA GLY A 64 -5.04 1.31 1.55
C GLY A 64 -5.84 1.51 0.26
N LYS A 65 -7.10 1.08 0.31
CA LYS A 65 -8.01 1.00 -0.84
C LYS A 65 -8.28 2.35 -1.53
N TRP A 66 -8.27 3.44 -0.78
CA TRP A 66 -8.88 4.70 -1.21
C TRP A 66 -7.88 5.80 -1.58
N LYS A 67 -6.65 5.79 -1.04
CA LYS A 67 -5.72 6.92 -1.16
C LYS A 67 -5.34 7.24 -2.60
N ILE A 68 -4.93 6.23 -3.37
CA ILE A 68 -4.56 6.42 -4.79
C ILE A 68 -5.77 6.92 -5.60
N LYS A 69 -6.95 6.29 -5.41
CA LYS A 69 -8.16 6.69 -6.11
C LYS A 69 -8.55 8.13 -5.76
N LEU A 70 -8.44 8.53 -4.49
CA LEU A 70 -8.74 9.89 -4.03
C LEU A 70 -7.79 10.92 -4.65
N ILE A 71 -6.48 10.66 -4.61
CA ILE A 71 -5.46 11.54 -5.23
C ILE A 71 -5.76 11.72 -6.72
N TRP A 72 -6.08 10.62 -7.42
CA TRP A 72 -6.40 10.63 -8.84
C TRP A 72 -7.68 11.43 -9.13
N THR A 73 -8.74 11.24 -8.35
CA THR A 73 -10.00 12.00 -8.47
C THR A 73 -9.78 13.51 -8.27
N ILE A 74 -8.95 13.91 -7.30
CA ILE A 74 -8.61 15.32 -7.09
C ILE A 74 -7.83 15.86 -8.30
N TYR A 75 -6.90 15.08 -8.85
CA TYR A 75 -6.12 15.46 -10.03
C TYR A 75 -7.03 15.77 -11.24
N GLU A 76 -7.97 14.89 -11.54
CA GLU A 76 -8.90 15.04 -12.67
C GLU A 76 -9.84 16.23 -12.49
N ALA A 77 -10.32 16.47 -11.27
CA ALA A 77 -11.23 17.55 -10.96
C ALA A 77 -10.53 18.91 -10.78
N LYS A 78 -9.21 18.94 -10.56
CA LYS A 78 -8.38 20.10 -10.16
C LYS A 78 -8.73 20.63 -8.77
N ASN A 79 -9.99 21.08 -8.57
CA ASN A 79 -10.56 21.49 -7.29
C ASN A 79 -11.86 20.71 -7.06
N ILE A 80 -12.02 20.17 -5.86
CA ILE A 80 -13.18 19.33 -5.57
C ILE A 80 -13.64 19.49 -4.13
N ARG A 81 -14.97 19.48 -3.92
CA ARG A 81 -15.59 19.58 -2.60
C ARG A 81 -15.76 18.23 -1.96
N PHE A 82 -15.83 18.20 -0.62
CA PHE A 82 -16.00 16.96 0.15
C PHE A 82 -17.14 16.08 -0.35
N ASN A 83 -18.31 16.65 -0.57
CA ASN A 83 -19.48 15.91 -1.01
C ASN A 83 -19.34 15.36 -2.45
N GLN A 84 -18.56 16.01 -3.30
CA GLN A 84 -18.24 15.49 -4.62
C GLN A 84 -17.27 14.32 -4.52
N LEU A 85 -16.18 14.45 -3.74
CA LEU A 85 -15.25 13.35 -3.47
C LEU A 85 -15.97 12.11 -2.95
N LYS A 86 -16.91 12.29 -2.03
CA LYS A 86 -17.70 11.18 -1.49
C LYS A 86 -18.53 10.46 -2.56
N ARG A 87 -19.10 11.19 -3.51
CA ARG A 87 -19.86 10.60 -4.63
C ARG A 87 -18.97 9.84 -5.61
N GLU A 88 -17.81 10.42 -5.95
CA GLU A 88 -16.85 9.79 -6.87
C GLU A 88 -16.17 8.54 -6.27
N LEU A 89 -16.08 8.49 -4.93
CA LEU A 89 -15.48 7.38 -4.18
C LEU A 89 -16.57 6.48 -3.59
N ASP A 90 -17.41 5.92 -4.43
CA ASP A 90 -18.53 5.07 -4.01
C ASP A 90 -18.12 4.01 -2.97
N GLY A 91 -18.88 3.94 -1.86
CA GLY A 91 -18.63 3.04 -0.74
C GLY A 91 -17.65 3.56 0.32
N ILE A 92 -17.10 4.79 0.21
CA ILE A 92 -16.30 5.40 1.27
C ILE A 92 -17.22 6.01 2.35
N THR A 93 -16.87 5.83 3.63
CA THR A 93 -17.56 6.48 4.74
C THR A 93 -17.01 7.89 4.99
N ASP A 94 -17.83 8.79 5.55
CA ASP A 94 -17.41 10.17 5.90
C ASP A 94 -16.20 10.17 6.85
N MET A 95 -16.19 9.24 7.81
CA MET A 95 -15.09 9.09 8.76
C MET A 95 -13.80 8.70 8.03
N MET A 96 -13.85 7.74 7.12
CA MET A 96 -12.68 7.30 6.35
C MET A 96 -12.19 8.41 5.41
N LEU A 97 -13.10 9.07 4.68
CA LEU A 97 -12.75 10.18 3.79
C LEU A 97 -12.08 11.32 4.57
N THR A 98 -12.67 11.73 5.70
CA THR A 98 -12.11 12.78 6.57
C THR A 98 -10.71 12.40 7.08
N LYS A 99 -10.52 11.12 7.49
CA LYS A 99 -9.22 10.62 7.95
C LYS A 99 -8.17 10.73 6.84
N ILE A 100 -8.47 10.20 5.65
CA ILE A 100 -7.53 10.20 4.52
C ILE A 100 -7.20 11.63 4.08
N LEU A 101 -8.18 12.52 4.00
CA LEU A 101 -7.94 13.92 3.64
C LEU A 101 -7.01 14.61 4.64
N LYS A 102 -7.17 14.37 5.95
CA LYS A 102 -6.27 14.90 6.98
C LYS A 102 -4.84 14.36 6.84
N GLU A 103 -4.69 13.06 6.59
CA GLU A 103 -3.39 12.44 6.36
C GLU A 103 -2.70 13.04 5.14
N LEU A 104 -3.39 13.16 4.00
CA LEU A 104 -2.80 13.71 2.78
C LEU A 104 -2.48 15.20 2.86
N VAL A 105 -3.23 15.98 3.67
CA VAL A 105 -2.89 17.39 3.97
C VAL A 105 -1.63 17.45 4.83
N ALA A 106 -1.50 16.58 5.83
CA ALA A 106 -0.32 16.53 6.70
C ALA A 106 0.96 16.16 5.94
N GLU A 107 0.84 15.33 4.90
CA GLU A 107 1.93 14.91 4.01
C GLU A 107 2.18 15.87 2.83
N ASP A 108 1.55 17.03 2.85
CA ASP A 108 1.67 18.05 1.78
C ASP A 108 1.36 17.53 0.36
N ILE A 109 0.47 16.55 0.24
CA ILE A 109 0.01 16.02 -1.05
C ILE A 109 -1.18 16.79 -1.58
N ILE A 110 -2.08 17.20 -0.69
CA ILE A 110 -3.25 18.03 -1.02
C ILE A 110 -3.30 19.27 -0.15
N CYS A 111 -3.86 20.34 -0.66
CA CYS A 111 -4.21 21.51 0.12
C CYS A 111 -5.72 21.58 0.35
N ARG A 112 -6.10 22.17 1.48
CA ARG A 112 -7.48 22.44 1.88
C ARG A 112 -7.70 23.93 1.91
N THR A 113 -8.54 24.44 1.02
CA THR A 113 -8.88 25.85 0.95
C THR A 113 -10.30 26.06 1.46
N GLN A 114 -10.45 26.97 2.43
CA GLN A 114 -11.76 27.35 2.94
C GLN A 114 -12.17 28.70 2.34
N PHE A 115 -13.35 28.73 1.76
CA PHE A 115 -13.94 29.94 1.21
C PHE A 115 -15.00 30.46 2.19
N ASN A 116 -14.83 31.72 2.64
CA ASN A 116 -15.74 32.40 3.56
C ASN A 116 -16.85 33.14 2.79
N GLU A 117 -17.31 32.56 1.70
CA GLU A 117 -18.44 33.04 0.91
C GLU A 117 -19.76 32.58 1.55
N ILE A 118 -20.89 33.04 1.00
CA ILE A 118 -22.22 32.59 1.46
C ILE A 118 -22.84 31.74 0.35
N PRO A 119 -23.01 30.43 0.52
CA PRO A 119 -22.69 29.61 1.69
C PRO A 119 -21.19 29.24 1.79
N PRO A 120 -20.63 29.11 2.99
CA PRO A 120 -19.22 28.76 3.17
C PRO A 120 -18.95 27.35 2.66
N HIS A 121 -17.81 27.16 2.03
CA HIS A 121 -17.45 25.85 1.51
C HIS A 121 -15.93 25.59 1.58
N VAL A 122 -15.56 24.31 1.45
CA VAL A 122 -14.16 23.86 1.47
C VAL A 122 -13.88 23.09 0.19
N GLU A 123 -12.75 23.41 -0.43
CA GLU A 123 -12.24 22.72 -1.61
C GLU A 123 -10.88 22.08 -1.32
N TYR A 124 -10.62 20.99 -2.01
CA TYR A 124 -9.37 20.24 -1.98
C TYR A 124 -8.75 20.25 -3.37
N SER A 125 -7.45 20.49 -3.43
CA SER A 125 -6.66 20.46 -4.65
C SER A 125 -5.29 19.82 -4.38
N LEU A 126 -4.57 19.41 -5.42
CA LEU A 126 -3.21 18.92 -5.27
C LEU A 126 -2.25 20.08 -5.02
N THR A 127 -1.24 19.80 -4.20
CA THR A 127 -0.05 20.66 -4.06
C THR A 127 0.93 20.40 -5.21
N GLU A 128 2.03 21.12 -5.27
CA GLU A 128 3.12 20.83 -6.19
C GLU A 128 3.72 19.43 -5.93
N THR A 129 3.87 19.05 -4.67
CA THR A 129 4.31 17.73 -4.25
C THR A 129 3.33 16.65 -4.72
N GLY A 130 2.02 16.89 -4.56
CA GLY A 130 0.96 15.99 -5.05
C GLY A 130 0.96 15.85 -6.57
N LEU A 131 1.23 16.91 -7.32
CA LEU A 131 1.34 16.85 -8.78
C LEU A 131 2.55 16.01 -9.23
N LYS A 132 3.70 16.11 -8.56
CA LYS A 132 4.88 15.27 -8.82
C LYS A 132 4.58 13.80 -8.53
N LEU A 133 3.84 13.52 -7.45
CA LEU A 133 3.39 12.16 -7.13
C LEU A 133 2.49 11.59 -8.24
N VAL A 134 1.53 12.36 -8.75
CA VAL A 134 0.64 11.93 -9.83
C VAL A 134 1.41 11.60 -11.11
N GLN A 135 2.48 12.33 -11.43
CA GLN A 135 3.34 12.01 -12.56
C GLN A 135 3.95 10.60 -12.42
N SER A 136 4.41 10.24 -11.20
CA SER A 136 4.92 8.88 -10.91
C SER A 136 3.80 7.82 -10.99
N LEU A 137 2.61 8.13 -10.49
CA LEU A 137 1.44 7.25 -10.57
C LEU A 137 0.98 7.04 -12.01
N SER A 138 1.18 8.01 -12.90
CA SER A 138 0.86 7.87 -14.33
C SER A 138 1.68 6.76 -14.99
N ALA A 139 2.97 6.64 -14.66
CA ALA A 139 3.81 5.55 -15.15
C ALA A 139 3.31 4.17 -14.66
N ILE A 140 2.90 4.09 -13.39
CA ILE A 140 2.31 2.87 -12.83
C ILE A 140 0.99 2.53 -13.54
N ARG A 141 0.15 3.54 -13.85
CA ARG A 141 -1.10 3.35 -14.58
C ARG A 141 -0.87 2.78 -15.98
N GLU A 142 0.08 3.30 -16.73
CA GLU A 142 0.40 2.78 -18.06
C GLU A 142 0.92 1.33 -17.98
N TRP A 143 1.83 1.04 -17.08
CA TRP A 143 2.27 -0.32 -16.82
C TRP A 143 1.10 -1.27 -16.49
N THR A 144 0.13 -0.81 -15.68
CA THR A 144 -1.04 -1.61 -15.31
C THR A 144 -1.90 -1.94 -16.54
N LYS A 145 -2.13 -0.98 -17.46
CA LYS A 145 -2.87 -1.22 -18.69
C LYS A 145 -2.22 -2.31 -19.55
N GLU A 146 -0.90 -2.21 -19.74
CA GLU A 146 -0.13 -3.22 -20.48
C GLU A 146 -0.25 -4.63 -19.86
N GLN A 147 -0.33 -4.73 -18.52
CA GLN A 147 -0.51 -6.01 -17.84
C GLN A 147 -1.94 -6.56 -17.97
N GLN A 148 -2.95 -5.69 -18.06
CA GLN A 148 -4.34 -6.10 -18.25
C GLN A 148 -4.57 -6.61 -19.68
N GLU A 149 -4.04 -5.93 -20.69
CA GLU A 149 -4.12 -6.35 -22.10
C GLU A 149 -3.46 -7.71 -22.37
N LYS A 150 -2.43 -8.09 -21.60
CA LYS A 150 -1.77 -9.41 -21.71
C LYS A 150 -2.55 -10.55 -21.09
N LYS A 151 -3.63 -10.26 -20.35
CA LYS A 151 -4.45 -11.27 -19.64
C LYS A 151 -5.77 -11.57 -20.35
N GLU A 152 -6.13 -10.76 -21.35
CA GLU A 152 -7.24 -11.02 -22.28
C GLU A 152 -6.78 -11.87 -23.47
#